data_a222a66722c84899f8d512d55c09cba1
#
_entry.id   a222a66722c84899f8d512d55c09cba1
#
_cell.length_a   1.000
_cell.length_b   1.000
_cell.length_c   1.000
_cell.angle_alpha   90.00
_cell.angle_beta   90.00
_cell.angle_gamma   90.00
#
_symmetry.space_group_name_H-M   'P 1'
#
loop_
_entity.id
_entity.type
_entity.pdbx_description
1 polymer ?
#
loop_
_entity_poly.entity_id
_entity_poly.type
_entity_poly.pdbx_seq_one_letter_code
_entity_poly.pdbx_strand_id
1 'polypeptide(L)'
;PFEGCPYNPIMTHRHLGWNYPIVNVGHPDIVETQNGEWWMVLLASRPYGDGYYRNLGRETFLTPMTWENGWPIINPGKGIIEDHVNAPDLPTFFAKKEACREDFDHIAQNGLPKHFMYL
;
A
#
# COMPACT_ATOMS: atom_id res chain seq x y z
N PRO A 1 -2.17 -12.82 -26.22
CA PRO A 1 -3.12 -11.72 -26.20
C PRO A 1 -3.47 -11.39 -24.73
N PHE A 2 -3.69 -10.11 -24.41
CA PHE A 2 -4.21 -9.68 -23.11
C PHE A 2 -5.74 -9.81 -23.11
N GLU A 3 -6.27 -10.23 -21.99
CA GLU A 3 -7.69 -10.30 -21.73
C GLU A 3 -8.08 -9.29 -20.66
N GLY A 4 -9.19 -8.58 -20.88
CA GLY A 4 -9.69 -7.58 -19.94
C GLY A 4 -10.41 -8.23 -18.77
N CYS A 5 -10.06 -7.84 -17.52
CA CYS A 5 -10.78 -8.30 -16.34
C CYS A 5 -12.26 -7.88 -16.41
N PRO A 6 -13.21 -8.80 -16.28
CA PRO A 6 -14.64 -8.48 -16.33
C PRO A 6 -15.11 -7.62 -15.16
N TYR A 7 -14.31 -7.55 -14.08
CA TYR A 7 -14.63 -6.80 -12.86
C TYR A 7 -13.96 -5.42 -12.80
N ASN A 8 -13.37 -4.94 -13.91
CA ASN A 8 -12.74 -3.62 -13.92
C ASN A 8 -13.77 -2.48 -13.74
N PRO A 9 -13.45 -1.47 -12.91
CA PRO A 9 -12.22 -1.36 -12.11
C PRO A 9 -12.23 -2.29 -10.91
N ILE A 10 -11.16 -3.08 -10.72
CA ILE A 10 -11.04 -4.04 -9.60
C ILE A 10 -11.02 -3.36 -8.22
N MET A 11 -10.74 -2.06 -8.19
CA MET A 11 -10.78 -1.21 -7.00
C MET A 11 -11.05 0.24 -7.39
N THR A 12 -12.03 0.86 -6.72
CA THR A 12 -12.30 2.30 -6.86
C THR A 12 -13.10 2.81 -5.67
N HIS A 13 -12.83 4.04 -5.23
CA HIS A 13 -13.60 4.74 -4.21
C HIS A 13 -14.45 5.89 -4.80
N ARG A 14 -14.51 6.02 -6.14
CA ARG A 14 -15.24 7.11 -6.82
C ARG A 14 -16.72 7.15 -6.47
N HIS A 15 -17.31 6.01 -6.13
CA HIS A 15 -18.74 5.87 -5.82
C HIS A 15 -19.07 6.08 -4.34
N LEU A 16 -18.06 6.25 -3.46
CA LEU A 16 -18.26 6.35 -2.02
C LEU A 16 -18.57 7.79 -1.55
N GLY A 17 -18.48 8.77 -2.46
CA GLY A 17 -18.76 10.18 -2.16
C GLY A 17 -17.59 10.93 -1.51
N TRP A 18 -17.80 12.23 -1.34
CA TRP A 18 -16.77 13.17 -0.86
C TRP A 18 -16.37 12.96 0.61
N ASN A 19 -17.31 12.45 1.42
CA ASN A 19 -17.08 12.28 2.86
C ASN A 19 -16.42 10.94 3.21
N TYR A 20 -16.12 10.11 2.22
CA TYR A 20 -15.40 8.89 2.52
C TYR A 20 -13.95 9.21 2.90
N PRO A 21 -13.42 8.61 4.00
CA PRO A 21 -12.15 9.05 4.59
C PRO A 21 -10.91 8.66 3.77
N ILE A 22 -11.04 7.71 2.83
CA ILE A 22 -9.94 7.24 1.99
C ILE A 22 -10.28 7.44 0.53
N VAL A 23 -9.46 8.22 -0.19
CA VAL A 23 -9.70 8.60 -1.57
C VAL A 23 -8.42 8.43 -2.43
N ASN A 24 -8.53 8.64 -3.75
CA ASN A 24 -7.40 8.55 -4.67
C ASN A 24 -6.67 7.21 -4.63
N VAL A 25 -7.40 6.13 -4.46
CA VAL A 25 -6.86 4.77 -4.46
C VAL A 25 -6.28 4.42 -5.83
N GLY A 26 -5.10 3.82 -5.84
CA GLY A 26 -4.43 3.41 -7.07
C GLY A 26 -2.97 3.06 -6.90
N HIS A 27 -2.29 2.83 -8.00
CA HIS A 27 -0.87 2.46 -8.05
C HIS A 27 -0.57 1.21 -7.20
N PRO A 28 -1.29 0.09 -7.44
CA PRO A 28 -1.14 -1.09 -6.62
C PRO A 28 -0.02 -2.00 -7.11
N ASP A 29 0.56 -2.70 -6.14
CA ASP A 29 1.31 -3.93 -6.33
C ASP A 29 0.65 -5.06 -5.55
N ILE A 30 0.85 -6.30 -5.98
CA ILE A 30 0.33 -7.48 -5.29
C ILE A 30 1.48 -8.34 -4.79
N VAL A 31 1.29 -8.96 -3.64
CA VAL A 31 2.29 -9.80 -2.99
C VAL A 31 1.64 -11.05 -2.42
N GLU A 32 2.32 -12.16 -2.59
CA GLU A 32 1.99 -13.41 -1.92
C GLU A 32 2.86 -13.55 -0.66
N THR A 33 2.24 -13.85 0.47
CA THR A 33 2.96 -14.14 1.71
C THR A 33 3.56 -15.53 1.68
N GLN A 34 4.46 -15.84 2.62
CA GLN A 34 5.04 -17.17 2.77
C GLN A 34 3.99 -18.24 3.09
N ASN A 35 2.83 -17.84 3.62
CA ASN A 35 1.72 -18.73 3.95
C ASN A 35 0.70 -18.86 2.80
N GLY A 36 0.96 -18.24 1.63
CA GLY A 36 0.07 -18.29 0.47
C GLY A 36 -1.11 -17.32 0.55
N GLU A 37 -1.14 -16.38 1.50
CA GLU A 37 -2.12 -15.30 1.50
C GLU A 37 -1.73 -14.25 0.47
N TRP A 38 -2.72 -13.70 -0.22
CA TRP A 38 -2.50 -12.61 -1.18
C TRP A 38 -2.93 -11.26 -0.62
N TRP A 39 -2.09 -10.28 -0.86
CA TRP A 39 -2.28 -8.91 -0.39
C TRP A 39 -2.02 -7.92 -1.51
N MET A 40 -2.73 -6.81 -1.46
CA MET A 40 -2.49 -5.66 -2.33
C MET A 40 -1.92 -4.50 -1.51
N VAL A 41 -0.78 -3.98 -1.94
CA VAL A 41 -0.19 -2.74 -1.44
C VAL A 41 -0.54 -1.64 -2.42
N LEU A 42 -1.05 -0.50 -1.96
CA LEU A 42 -1.48 0.57 -2.84
C LEU A 42 -1.30 1.93 -2.19
N LEU A 43 -1.45 2.97 -2.99
CA LEU A 43 -1.43 4.34 -2.54
C LEU A 43 -2.85 4.90 -2.47
N ALA A 44 -3.14 5.65 -1.40
CA ALA A 44 -4.38 6.40 -1.25
C ALA A 44 -4.16 7.65 -0.38
N SER A 45 -5.09 8.58 -0.38
CA SER A 45 -5.05 9.78 0.45
C SER A 45 -6.12 9.75 1.53
N ARG A 46 -5.79 10.26 2.72
CA ARG A 46 -6.75 10.56 3.78
C ARG A 46 -6.94 12.06 3.89
N PRO A 47 -8.01 12.63 3.31
CA PRO A 47 -8.32 14.04 3.47
C PRO A 47 -8.67 14.36 4.92
N TYR A 48 -8.40 15.57 5.36
CA TYR A 48 -8.75 16.02 6.69
C TYR A 48 -9.25 17.49 6.68
N GLY A 49 -9.98 17.86 7.74
CA GLY A 49 -10.55 19.18 7.90
C GLY A 49 -11.64 19.52 6.86
N ASP A 50 -12.32 20.63 7.09
CA ASP A 50 -13.46 21.09 6.27
C ASP A 50 -13.02 21.51 4.85
N GLY A 51 -11.73 21.80 4.67
CA GLY A 51 -11.15 22.17 3.37
C GLY A 51 -10.70 20.99 2.52
N TYR A 52 -10.96 19.75 2.95
CA TYR A 52 -10.52 18.56 2.23
C TYR A 52 -9.00 18.55 1.95
N TYR A 53 -8.23 18.86 2.97
CA TYR A 53 -6.77 18.98 2.86
C TYR A 53 -6.10 17.62 2.65
N ARG A 54 -5.10 17.56 1.76
CA ARG A 54 -4.34 16.36 1.40
C ARG A 54 -2.84 16.61 1.33
N ASN A 55 -2.34 17.51 2.13
CA ASN A 55 -0.92 17.89 2.13
C ASN A 55 0.03 16.79 2.62
N LEU A 56 -0.48 15.71 3.19
CA LEU A 56 0.32 14.49 3.44
C LEU A 56 0.56 13.67 2.16
N GLY A 57 -0.09 14.04 1.04
CA GLY A 57 0.00 13.31 -0.20
C GLY A 57 -0.76 11.99 -0.18
N ARG A 58 -0.22 10.97 -0.87
CA ARG A 58 -0.72 9.61 -0.81
C ARG A 58 0.10 8.80 0.18
N GLU A 59 -0.60 8.02 0.97
CA GLU A 59 -0.04 7.11 1.98
C GLU A 59 -0.15 5.67 1.48
N THR A 60 0.68 4.78 2.02
CA THR A 60 0.66 3.36 1.67
C THR A 60 -0.40 2.64 2.48
N PHE A 61 -1.25 1.90 1.80
CA PHE A 61 -2.28 1.04 2.36
C PHE A 61 -2.00 -0.43 2.02
N LEU A 62 -2.47 -1.31 2.88
CA LEU A 62 -2.43 -2.76 2.69
C LEU A 62 -3.87 -3.29 2.79
N THR A 63 -4.25 -4.17 1.88
CA THR A 63 -5.57 -4.79 1.90
C THR A 63 -5.49 -6.26 1.47
N PRO A 64 -6.28 -7.16 2.08
CA PRO A 64 -6.32 -8.55 1.65
C PRO A 64 -6.93 -8.66 0.25
N MET A 65 -6.53 -9.69 -0.47
CA MET A 65 -7.14 -10.05 -1.75
C MET A 65 -7.20 -11.57 -1.92
N THR A 66 -8.05 -12.00 -2.83
CA THR A 66 -8.15 -13.39 -3.27
C THR A 66 -8.19 -13.48 -4.79
N TRP A 67 -8.05 -14.68 -5.31
CA TRP A 67 -8.22 -14.95 -6.73
C TRP A 67 -9.50 -15.72 -6.98
N GLU A 68 -10.34 -15.23 -7.89
CA GLU A 68 -11.54 -15.92 -8.35
C GLU A 68 -11.52 -16.03 -9.87
N ASN A 69 -11.59 -17.23 -10.40
CA ASN A 69 -11.55 -17.50 -11.84
C ASN A 69 -10.35 -16.85 -12.56
N GLY A 70 -9.19 -16.77 -11.89
CA GLY A 70 -7.97 -16.14 -12.42
C GLY A 70 -7.95 -14.60 -12.32
N TRP A 71 -8.93 -13.97 -11.66
CA TRP A 71 -9.00 -12.52 -11.48
C TRP A 71 -8.89 -12.12 -10.01
N PRO A 72 -8.23 -10.98 -9.72
CA PRO A 72 -8.08 -10.51 -8.35
C PRO A 72 -9.39 -9.94 -7.80
N ILE A 73 -9.75 -10.34 -6.59
CA ILE A 73 -10.85 -9.77 -5.81
C ILE A 73 -10.26 -9.06 -4.60
N ILE A 74 -10.43 -7.76 -4.55
CA ILE A 74 -9.82 -6.92 -3.53
C ILE A 74 -10.76 -6.77 -2.34
N ASN A 75 -10.23 -7.01 -1.14
CA ASN A 75 -10.97 -6.98 0.13
C ASN A 75 -12.32 -7.72 0.02
N PRO A 76 -12.30 -9.06 -0.12
CA PRO A 76 -13.49 -9.85 -0.40
C PRO A 76 -14.65 -9.56 0.55
N GLY A 77 -15.85 -9.42 0.00
CA GLY A 77 -17.07 -9.09 0.73
C GLY A 77 -17.24 -7.62 1.09
N LYS A 78 -16.21 -6.77 0.90
CA LYS A 78 -16.28 -5.32 1.14
C LYS A 78 -15.97 -4.51 -0.11
N GLY A 79 -14.91 -4.85 -0.85
CA GLY A 79 -14.53 -4.21 -2.11
C GLY A 79 -14.01 -2.78 -1.96
N ILE A 80 -13.62 -2.37 -0.77
CA ILE A 80 -13.12 -1.04 -0.43
C ILE A 80 -11.86 -1.14 0.41
N ILE A 81 -11.07 -0.06 0.46
CA ILE A 81 -9.94 0.06 1.38
C ILE A 81 -10.45 0.54 2.73
N GLU A 82 -10.03 -0.12 3.78
CA GLU A 82 -10.36 0.21 5.16
C GLU A 82 -9.15 0.79 5.89
N ASP A 83 -9.40 1.59 6.93
CA ASP A 83 -8.34 2.11 7.79
C ASP A 83 -7.63 0.99 8.59
N HIS A 84 -8.35 -0.07 8.87
CA HIS A 84 -7.86 -1.20 9.67
C HIS A 84 -8.28 -2.51 9.02
N VAL A 85 -7.33 -3.39 8.86
CA VAL A 85 -7.53 -4.78 8.43
C VAL A 85 -6.81 -5.71 9.40
N ASN A 86 -7.24 -6.96 9.48
CA ASN A 86 -6.46 -7.95 10.19
C ASN A 86 -5.11 -8.10 9.52
N ALA A 87 -4.03 -8.12 10.29
CA ALA A 87 -2.70 -8.32 9.74
C ALA A 87 -2.57 -9.70 9.07
N PRO A 88 -1.73 -9.83 8.03
CA PRO A 88 -1.39 -11.14 7.49
C PRO A 88 -0.76 -12.02 8.56
N ASP A 89 -1.00 -13.33 8.48
CA ASP A 89 -0.41 -14.31 9.39
C ASP A 89 1.07 -14.54 9.05
N LEU A 90 1.91 -13.63 9.53
CA LEU A 90 3.34 -13.66 9.30
C LEU A 90 4.11 -13.94 10.59
N PRO A 91 5.27 -14.61 10.51
CA PRO A 91 6.17 -14.76 11.65
C PRO A 91 6.54 -13.39 12.23
N THR A 92 6.55 -13.30 13.56
CA THR A 92 6.98 -12.07 14.22
C THR A 92 8.44 -11.76 13.89
N PHE A 93 8.67 -10.61 13.33
CA PHE A 93 10.02 -10.12 13.03
C PHE A 93 10.39 -8.99 14.00
N PHE A 94 11.46 -9.18 14.73
CA PHE A 94 12.03 -8.14 15.58
C PHE A 94 13.17 -7.44 14.83
N ALA A 95 12.90 -6.29 14.25
CA ALA A 95 13.95 -5.46 13.69
C ALA A 95 14.88 -4.98 14.82
N LYS A 96 16.17 -5.29 14.69
CA LYS A 96 17.18 -4.72 15.57
C LYS A 96 17.20 -3.20 15.34
N LYS A 97 16.82 -2.43 16.35
CA LYS A 97 16.97 -0.98 16.31
C LYS A 97 18.46 -0.64 16.38
N GLU A 98 19.10 -0.48 15.26
CA GLU A 98 20.38 0.18 15.17
C GLU A 98 20.13 1.68 15.04
N ALA A 99 20.62 2.45 16.01
CA ALA A 99 20.64 3.89 15.87
C ALA A 99 21.65 4.20 14.75
N CYS A 100 21.14 4.66 13.61
CA CYS A 100 21.97 5.12 12.52
C CYS A 100 21.89 6.64 12.48
N ARG A 101 23.01 7.30 12.74
CA ARG A 101 23.20 8.71 12.48
C ARG A 101 24.17 8.82 11.31
N GLU A 102 23.78 9.56 10.29
CA GLU A 102 24.61 9.87 9.15
C GLU A 102 24.83 11.39 9.13
N ASP A 103 26.07 11.80 9.32
CA ASP A 103 26.47 13.21 9.30
C ASP A 103 26.94 13.66 7.90
N PHE A 104 26.99 12.74 6.94
CA PHE A 104 27.43 12.96 5.55
C PHE A 104 28.90 13.39 5.40
N ASP A 105 29.71 13.25 6.43
CA ASP A 105 31.10 13.69 6.44
C ASP A 105 32.02 12.85 5.55
N HIS A 106 31.62 11.63 5.21
CA HIS A 106 32.46 10.65 4.52
C HIS A 106 31.94 10.23 3.13
N ILE A 107 30.91 10.89 2.62
CA ILE A 107 30.28 10.56 1.32
C ILE A 107 31.28 10.59 0.17
N ALA A 108 32.17 11.56 0.16
CA ALA A 108 33.16 11.72 -0.91
C ALA A 108 34.14 10.53 -1.05
N GLN A 109 34.33 9.76 0.02
CA GLN A 109 35.27 8.63 0.05
C GLN A 109 34.61 7.28 -0.14
N ASN A 110 33.39 7.10 0.40
CA ASN A 110 32.74 5.78 0.52
C ASN A 110 31.37 5.69 -0.17
N GLY A 111 30.92 6.76 -0.79
CA GLY A 111 29.55 6.85 -1.32
C GLY A 111 28.50 6.89 -0.20
N LEU A 112 27.24 6.93 -0.57
CA LEU A 112 26.12 6.90 0.38
C LEU A 112 26.06 5.54 1.09
N PRO A 113 25.75 5.52 2.40
CA PRO A 113 25.49 4.29 3.12
C PRO A 113 24.38 3.44 2.46
N LYS A 114 24.49 2.13 2.55
CA LYS A 114 23.56 1.19 1.87
C LYS A 114 22.09 1.32 2.28
N HIS A 115 21.81 1.95 3.43
CA HIS A 115 20.43 2.19 3.87
C HIS A 115 19.78 3.41 3.20
N PHE A 116 20.54 4.21 2.47
CA PHE A 116 19.97 5.21 1.57
C PHE A 116 19.68 4.54 0.22
N MET A 117 18.42 4.62 -0.21
CA MET A 117 18.07 4.26 -1.57
C MET A 117 18.30 5.48 -2.48
N TYR A 118 19.08 5.27 -3.54
CA TYR A 118 19.25 6.26 -4.60
C TYR A 118 19.07 5.56 -5.94
N LEU A 119 18.50 6.28 -6.84
CA LEU A 119 18.26 5.83 -8.21
C LEU A 119 19.51 6.07 -9.07
#